data_83751e455594e9aae5ed0f2822774f8b
#
_entry.id   83751e455594e9aae5ed0f2822774f8b
#
_cell.length_a   1.000
_cell.length_b   1.000
_cell.length_c   1.000
_cell.angle_alpha   90.00
_cell.angle_beta   90.00
_cell.angle_gamma   90.00
#
_symmetry.space_group_name_H-M   'P 1'
#
loop_
_entity.id
_entity.type
_entity.pdbx_description
1 polymer ?
#
loop_
_entity_poly.entity_id
_entity_poly.type
_entity_poly.pdbx_seq_one_letter_code
_entity_poly.pdbx_strand_id
1 'polypeptide(L)'
;YNDDDMLHFFSLSVDGIKGVNPIEYNSAAISSGISAQNFGNEFFEKGGNLKGIMETDKTMGDKDVASFMRAFNTSQNFGVPLLDQGVKYKAIGIAPEAAQMLQTRNFALQDIARIFNVPPHLIADLSRATFSNIEHQDIQYAKYSIRPSVKRYETELDLKLFFEDEYGEYEIKFNLNGLMRGDMSTRSAYYHNAVLDGWMSRNEVREMESMN
;
A
#
# COMPACT_ATOMS: atom_id res chain seq x y z
N TYR A 1 3.15 -6.69 34.67
CA TYR A 1 2.54 -7.94 34.23
C TYR A 1 3.64 -8.96 34.02
N ASN A 2 3.37 -10.21 34.35
CA ASN A 2 4.29 -11.32 34.09
C ASN A 2 4.12 -11.76 32.63
N ASP A 3 5.18 -12.28 32.00
CA ASP A 3 5.13 -12.75 30.62
C ASP A 3 4.13 -13.90 30.43
N ASP A 4 3.99 -14.73 31.44
CA ASP A 4 3.04 -15.85 31.43
C ASP A 4 1.56 -15.42 31.48
N ASP A 5 1.28 -14.20 31.93
CA ASP A 5 -0.09 -13.64 32.03
C ASP A 5 -0.51 -12.86 30.79
N MET A 6 0.34 -12.79 29.76
CA MET A 6 0.09 -11.95 28.59
C MET A 6 0.27 -12.71 27.27
N LEU A 7 -0.70 -12.58 26.40
CA LEU A 7 -0.56 -12.98 24.99
C LEU A 7 0.07 -11.82 24.22
N HIS A 8 1.24 -12.05 23.62
CA HIS A 8 1.96 -11.02 22.89
C HIS A 8 2.04 -11.34 21.41
N PHE A 9 1.20 -10.67 20.62
CA PHE A 9 1.18 -10.80 19.16
C PHE A 9 1.91 -9.65 18.49
N PHE A 10 2.97 -9.94 17.75
CA PHE A 10 3.69 -8.95 16.96
C PHE A 10 3.98 -9.47 15.54
N SER A 11 4.17 -8.57 14.60
CA SER A 11 4.45 -8.91 13.20
C SER A 11 5.96 -8.94 12.96
N LEU A 12 6.57 -7.79 12.68
CA LEU A 12 8.01 -7.63 12.50
C LEU A 12 8.65 -7.24 13.84
N SER A 13 9.73 -7.88 14.19
CA SER A 13 10.55 -7.51 15.34
C SER A 13 12.02 -7.49 14.96
N VAL A 14 12.79 -6.59 15.57
CA VAL A 14 14.24 -6.50 15.39
C VAL A 14 14.97 -7.18 16.54
N ASP A 15 14.41 -7.11 17.74
CA ASP A 15 14.97 -7.67 18.98
C ASP A 15 14.32 -8.99 19.41
N GLY A 16 13.27 -9.43 18.73
CA GLY A 16 12.50 -10.63 19.08
C GLY A 16 11.52 -10.44 20.24
N ILE A 17 11.52 -9.26 20.87
CA ILE A 17 10.73 -8.97 22.07
C ILE A 17 9.58 -8.01 21.75
N LYS A 18 9.87 -6.96 20.95
CA LYS A 18 8.89 -5.93 20.63
C LYS A 18 8.58 -5.89 19.15
N GLY A 19 7.30 -5.71 18.82
CA GLY A 19 6.87 -5.42 17.47
C GLY A 19 7.34 -4.04 17.02
N VAL A 20 7.80 -3.93 15.78
CA VAL A 20 8.16 -2.67 15.13
C VAL A 20 6.93 -2.07 14.48
N ASN A 21 6.74 -0.77 14.68
CA ASN A 21 5.72 -0.04 13.94
C ASN A 21 6.12 0.08 12.46
N PRO A 22 5.39 -0.55 11.51
CA PRO A 22 5.77 -0.54 10.11
C PRO A 22 5.74 0.87 9.50
N ILE A 23 4.90 1.77 10.01
CA ILE A 23 4.81 3.16 9.55
C ILE A 23 6.07 3.93 9.94
N GLU A 24 6.50 3.80 11.19
CA GLU A 24 7.69 4.48 11.71
C GLU A 24 8.96 3.95 11.03
N TYR A 25 9.09 2.63 10.91
CA TYR A 25 10.22 1.99 10.27
C TYR A 25 10.39 2.37 8.79
N ASN A 26 9.28 2.59 8.08
CA ASN A 26 9.25 2.96 6.67
C ASN A 26 8.90 4.44 6.46
N SER A 27 9.10 5.29 7.46
CA SER A 27 8.71 6.72 7.42
C SER A 27 9.29 7.49 6.23
N ALA A 28 10.51 7.14 5.79
CA ALA A 28 11.14 7.78 4.63
C ALA A 28 10.37 7.49 3.32
N ALA A 29 9.95 6.25 3.09
CA ALA A 29 9.17 5.87 1.90
C ALA A 29 7.77 6.52 1.91
N ILE A 30 7.11 6.51 3.08
CA ILE A 30 5.80 7.13 3.26
C ILE A 30 5.89 8.65 3.06
N SER A 31 6.89 9.32 3.65
CA SER A 31 7.12 10.76 3.48
C SER A 31 7.40 11.14 2.03
N SER A 32 8.15 10.31 1.31
CA SER A 32 8.40 10.49 -0.13
C SER A 32 7.10 10.44 -0.94
N GLY A 33 6.23 9.47 -0.65
CA GLY A 33 4.91 9.35 -1.29
C GLY A 33 4.02 10.58 -1.03
N ILE A 34 3.96 11.03 0.23
CA ILE A 34 3.21 12.24 0.62
C ILE A 34 3.76 13.49 -0.09
N SER A 35 5.10 13.64 -0.15
CA SER A 35 5.74 14.76 -0.82
C SER A 35 5.45 14.78 -2.32
N ALA A 36 5.47 13.63 -2.98
CA ALA A 36 5.10 13.50 -4.38
C ALA A 36 3.63 13.87 -4.64
N GLN A 37 2.74 13.46 -3.74
CA GLN A 37 1.32 13.83 -3.83
C GLN A 37 1.10 15.33 -3.63
N ASN A 38 1.73 15.93 -2.62
CA ASN A 38 1.63 17.37 -2.34
C ASN A 38 2.18 18.19 -3.50
N PHE A 39 3.33 17.79 -4.05
CA PHE A 39 3.88 18.42 -5.24
C PHE A 39 2.92 18.37 -6.43
N GLY A 40 2.29 17.21 -6.65
CA GLY A 40 1.29 17.05 -7.70
C GLY A 40 0.08 17.95 -7.51
N ASN A 41 -0.45 18.01 -6.30
CA ASN A 41 -1.59 18.87 -5.96
C ASN A 41 -1.25 20.34 -6.21
N GLU A 42 -0.11 20.80 -5.68
CA GLU A 42 0.35 22.18 -5.86
C GLU A 42 0.58 22.53 -7.34
N PHE A 43 1.13 21.60 -8.11
CA PHE A 43 1.33 21.77 -9.55
C PHE A 43 0.00 21.97 -10.29
N PHE A 44 -1.00 21.14 -10.00
CA PHE A 44 -2.31 21.24 -10.66
C PHE A 44 -3.12 22.45 -10.19
N GLU A 45 -3.10 22.77 -8.88
CA GLU A 45 -3.77 23.94 -8.32
C GLU A 45 -3.26 25.26 -8.94
N LYS A 46 -1.96 25.32 -9.23
CA LYS A 46 -1.32 26.46 -9.88
C LYS A 46 -1.42 26.43 -11.42
N GLY A 47 -2.29 25.57 -11.99
CA GLY A 47 -2.48 25.46 -13.42
C GLY A 47 -1.25 24.97 -14.21
N GLY A 48 -0.37 24.18 -13.55
CA GLY A 48 0.87 23.71 -14.15
C GLY A 48 1.96 24.79 -14.29
N ASN A 49 1.75 25.97 -13.71
CA ASN A 49 2.71 27.04 -13.77
C ASN A 49 3.92 26.74 -12.87
N LEU A 50 5.05 26.54 -13.52
CA LEU A 50 6.34 26.41 -12.85
C LEU A 50 6.81 27.76 -12.31
N LYS A 51 7.52 27.71 -11.20
CA LYS A 51 8.27 28.86 -10.72
C LYS A 51 9.24 29.31 -11.81
N GLY A 52 9.33 30.58 -12.06
CA GLY A 52 10.21 31.15 -13.07
C GLY A 52 10.80 32.45 -12.60
N ILE A 53 11.76 32.92 -13.35
CA ILE A 53 12.31 34.28 -13.22
C ILE A 53 11.76 35.16 -14.33
N MET A 54 11.60 36.41 -14.00
CA MET A 54 11.35 37.45 -14.99
C MET A 54 12.67 38.17 -15.25
N GLU A 55 13.08 38.21 -16.51
CA GLU A 55 14.29 38.85 -16.97
C GLU A 55 13.90 40.10 -17.78
N THR A 56 14.57 41.20 -17.56
CA THR A 56 14.45 42.40 -18.37
C THR A 56 15.80 43.06 -18.59
N ASP A 57 16.02 43.57 -19.81
CA ASP A 57 17.24 44.31 -20.16
C ASP A 57 17.20 45.77 -19.66
N LYS A 58 16.06 46.18 -19.06
CA LYS A 58 15.88 47.55 -18.52
C LYS A 58 16.04 47.55 -17.02
N THR A 59 16.72 48.57 -16.49
CA THR A 59 16.79 48.79 -15.05
C THR A 59 15.45 49.34 -14.57
N MET A 60 14.78 48.60 -13.68
CA MET A 60 13.52 49.01 -13.05
C MET A 60 13.78 49.54 -11.65
N GLY A 61 13.11 50.64 -11.25
CA GLY A 61 13.10 51.11 -9.89
C GLY A 61 12.21 50.25 -8.98
N ASP A 62 12.42 50.27 -7.66
CA ASP A 62 11.66 49.45 -6.69
C ASP A 62 10.14 49.61 -6.81
N LYS A 63 9.68 50.85 -7.12
CA LYS A 63 8.25 51.16 -7.32
C LYS A 63 7.68 50.49 -8.57
N ASP A 64 8.47 50.44 -9.64
CA ASP A 64 8.08 49.85 -10.92
C ASP A 64 8.03 48.33 -10.77
N VAL A 65 9.00 47.72 -10.08
CA VAL A 65 9.00 46.29 -9.75
C VAL A 65 7.76 45.93 -8.93
N ALA A 66 7.43 46.71 -7.89
CA ALA A 66 6.27 46.43 -7.05
C ALA A 66 4.94 46.57 -7.80
N SER A 67 4.81 47.54 -8.72
CA SER A 67 3.62 47.71 -9.53
C SER A 67 3.47 46.61 -10.58
N PHE A 68 4.58 46.23 -11.21
CA PHE A 68 4.61 45.11 -12.15
C PHE A 68 4.23 43.78 -11.51
N MET A 69 4.77 43.45 -10.33
CA MET A 69 4.46 42.23 -9.58
C MET A 69 2.98 42.18 -9.17
N ARG A 70 2.38 43.29 -8.80
CA ARG A 70 0.94 43.35 -8.52
C ARG A 70 0.11 43.06 -9.77
N ALA A 71 0.45 43.72 -10.87
CA ALA A 71 -0.25 43.54 -12.15
C ALA A 71 -0.11 42.09 -12.65
N PHE A 72 1.07 41.50 -12.55
CA PHE A 72 1.35 40.13 -12.90
C PHE A 72 0.52 39.14 -12.08
N ASN A 73 0.53 39.29 -10.73
CA ASN A 73 -0.26 38.42 -9.87
C ASN A 73 -1.78 38.53 -10.09
N THR A 74 -2.25 39.73 -10.43
CA THR A 74 -3.67 39.94 -10.76
C THR A 74 -4.02 39.31 -12.12
N SER A 75 -3.13 39.42 -13.09
CA SER A 75 -3.36 38.85 -14.42
C SER A 75 -3.29 37.33 -14.48
N GLN A 76 -2.57 36.68 -13.56
CA GLN A 76 -2.58 35.22 -13.42
C GLN A 76 -3.99 34.67 -13.17
N ASN A 77 -4.86 35.40 -12.50
CA ASN A 77 -6.25 35.01 -12.29
C ASN A 77 -7.08 34.94 -13.59
N PHE A 78 -6.61 35.57 -14.67
CA PHE A 78 -7.23 35.57 -16.01
C PHE A 78 -6.54 34.59 -16.98
N GLY A 79 -5.57 33.79 -16.53
CA GLY A 79 -4.98 32.69 -17.28
C GLY A 79 -3.80 33.01 -18.17
N VAL A 80 -3.63 34.23 -18.65
CA VAL A 80 -2.48 34.65 -19.50
C VAL A 80 -1.97 36.03 -19.08
N PRO A 81 -0.81 36.13 -18.40
CA PRO A 81 -0.23 37.40 -18.05
C PRO A 81 0.35 38.10 -19.28
N LEU A 82 0.02 39.38 -19.47
CA LEU A 82 0.66 40.24 -20.46
C LEU A 82 1.97 40.77 -19.88
N LEU A 83 3.08 40.50 -20.56
CA LEU A 83 4.39 41.02 -20.21
C LEU A 83 4.72 42.24 -21.03
N ASP A 84 4.92 43.38 -20.38
CA ASP A 84 5.26 44.65 -20.99
C ASP A 84 6.72 45.04 -20.72
N GLN A 85 7.23 46.11 -21.32
CA GLN A 85 8.55 46.70 -21.11
C GLN A 85 9.75 45.74 -21.38
N GLY A 86 9.57 44.76 -22.24
CA GLY A 86 10.64 43.79 -22.58
C GLY A 86 10.93 42.79 -21.53
N VAL A 87 10.04 42.58 -20.55
CA VAL A 87 10.14 41.50 -19.57
C VAL A 87 9.89 40.17 -20.24
N LYS A 88 10.79 39.22 -20.01
CA LYS A 88 10.67 37.84 -20.49
C LYS A 88 10.48 36.90 -19.32
N TYR A 89 9.51 36.01 -19.37
CA TYR A 89 9.36 34.95 -18.37
C TYR A 89 10.18 33.73 -18.80
N LYS A 90 11.05 33.29 -17.90
CA LYS A 90 11.85 32.08 -18.07
C LYS A 90 11.51 31.11 -16.94
N ALA A 91 10.86 30.02 -17.30
CA ALA A 91 10.56 28.99 -16.33
C ALA A 91 11.86 28.39 -15.78
N ILE A 92 11.98 28.36 -14.45
CA ILE A 92 13.07 27.67 -13.75
C ILE A 92 12.45 26.42 -13.15
N GLY A 93 12.71 25.32 -13.73
CA GLY A 93 12.25 24.04 -13.25
C GLY A 93 12.10 23.03 -14.38
N ILE A 94 12.23 21.79 -14.05
CA ILE A 94 11.90 20.68 -14.94
C ILE A 94 10.39 20.50 -14.78
N ALA A 95 9.63 20.74 -15.85
CA ALA A 95 8.25 20.29 -15.89
C ALA A 95 8.26 18.77 -15.81
N PRO A 96 7.78 18.14 -14.75
CA PRO A 96 7.64 16.71 -14.77
C PRO A 96 6.61 16.40 -15.83
N GLU A 97 6.99 15.58 -16.81
CA GLU A 97 6.02 15.05 -17.74
C GLU A 97 4.90 14.36 -16.94
N ALA A 98 3.67 14.57 -17.33
CA ALA A 98 2.51 13.99 -16.63
C ALA A 98 2.66 12.47 -16.43
N ALA A 99 3.31 11.80 -17.39
CA ALA A 99 3.65 10.38 -17.31
C ALA A 99 4.59 10.05 -16.14
N GLN A 100 5.60 10.88 -15.85
CA GLN A 100 6.53 10.67 -14.75
C GLN A 100 5.84 10.85 -13.38
N MET A 101 4.93 11.80 -13.26
CA MET A 101 4.12 11.96 -12.06
C MET A 101 3.23 10.76 -11.81
N LEU A 102 2.59 10.24 -12.87
CA LEU A 102 1.75 9.03 -12.75
C LEU A 102 2.59 7.82 -12.31
N GLN A 103 3.79 7.66 -12.88
CA GLN A 103 4.73 6.60 -12.50
C GLN A 103 5.18 6.72 -11.05
N THR A 104 5.48 7.94 -10.57
CA THR A 104 5.88 8.19 -9.18
C THR A 104 4.75 7.83 -8.21
N ARG A 105 3.51 8.19 -8.52
CA ARG A 105 2.34 7.81 -7.71
C ARG A 105 2.13 6.29 -7.67
N ASN A 106 2.24 5.63 -8.82
CA ASN A 106 2.11 4.17 -8.88
C ASN A 106 3.24 3.48 -8.10
N PHE A 107 4.46 4.02 -8.14
CA PHE A 107 5.57 3.50 -7.37
C PHE A 107 5.33 3.65 -5.86
N ALA A 108 4.84 4.80 -5.41
CA ALA A 108 4.50 5.02 -4.00
C ALA A 108 3.40 4.05 -3.52
N LEU A 109 2.40 3.77 -4.35
CA LEU A 109 1.35 2.79 -4.04
C LEU A 109 1.93 1.37 -3.90
N GLN A 110 2.84 0.98 -4.80
CA GLN A 110 3.52 -0.32 -4.72
C GLN A 110 4.44 -0.43 -3.49
N ASP A 111 5.08 0.65 -3.07
CA ASP A 111 5.88 0.67 -1.85
C ASP A 111 5.01 0.48 -0.61
N ILE A 112 3.86 1.13 -0.52
CA ILE A 112 2.90 0.90 0.56
C ILE A 112 2.43 -0.56 0.58
N ALA A 113 2.10 -1.12 -0.59
CA ALA A 113 1.73 -2.53 -0.72
C ALA A 113 2.81 -3.47 -0.17
N ARG A 114 4.10 -3.21 -0.47
CA ARG A 114 5.24 -3.97 0.06
C ARG A 114 5.43 -3.83 1.56
N ILE A 115 5.29 -2.61 2.09
CA ILE A 115 5.43 -2.34 3.54
C ILE A 115 4.46 -3.20 4.35
N PHE A 116 3.23 -3.33 3.87
CA PHE A 116 2.19 -4.12 4.54
C PHE A 116 2.09 -5.56 4.03
N ASN A 117 2.96 -5.95 3.09
CA ASN A 117 2.96 -7.27 2.45
C ASN A 117 1.58 -7.65 1.88
N VAL A 118 0.92 -6.69 1.25
CA VAL A 118 -0.41 -6.83 0.64
C VAL A 118 -0.28 -6.74 -0.88
N PRO A 119 -0.87 -7.66 -1.64
CA PRO A 119 -0.86 -7.58 -3.10
C PRO A 119 -1.57 -6.33 -3.61
N PRO A 120 -1.09 -5.70 -4.69
CA PRO A 120 -1.65 -4.45 -5.22
C PRO A 120 -3.14 -4.53 -5.57
N HIS A 121 -3.65 -5.67 -6.03
CA HIS A 121 -5.06 -5.83 -6.37
C HIS A 121 -6.00 -5.68 -5.15
N LEU A 122 -5.56 -6.06 -3.94
CA LEU A 122 -6.35 -5.89 -2.71
C LEU A 122 -6.46 -4.43 -2.26
N ILE A 123 -5.57 -3.56 -2.74
CA ILE A 123 -5.66 -2.11 -2.54
C ILE A 123 -6.18 -1.39 -3.79
N ALA A 124 -6.92 -2.13 -4.63
CA ALA A 124 -7.57 -1.65 -5.85
C ALA A 124 -6.62 -1.17 -6.97
N ASP A 125 -5.33 -1.54 -6.95
CA ASP A 125 -4.45 -1.36 -8.09
C ASP A 125 -4.55 -2.57 -9.03
N LEU A 126 -5.38 -2.42 -10.06
CA LEU A 126 -5.61 -3.44 -11.08
C LEU A 126 -4.78 -3.22 -12.35
N SER A 127 -3.80 -2.33 -12.32
CA SER A 127 -3.02 -1.94 -13.51
C SER A 127 -2.28 -3.11 -14.19
N ARG A 128 -1.97 -4.16 -13.45
CA ARG A 128 -1.31 -5.39 -13.93
C ARG A 128 -2.12 -6.66 -13.65
N ALA A 129 -3.38 -6.50 -13.28
CA ALA A 129 -4.24 -7.61 -12.89
C ALA A 129 -4.91 -8.24 -14.12
N THR A 130 -4.83 -9.58 -14.23
CA THR A 130 -5.65 -10.40 -15.09
C THR A 130 -6.42 -11.38 -14.22
N PHE A 131 -7.56 -11.90 -14.66
CA PHE A 131 -8.39 -12.79 -13.83
C PHE A 131 -7.60 -13.98 -13.27
N SER A 132 -6.79 -14.64 -14.08
CA SER A 132 -5.97 -15.76 -13.64
C SER A 132 -4.84 -15.36 -12.68
N ASN A 133 -4.32 -14.15 -12.80
CA ASN A 133 -3.28 -13.63 -11.90
C ASN A 133 -3.84 -13.27 -10.52
N ILE A 134 -5.06 -12.78 -10.44
CA ILE A 134 -5.70 -12.39 -9.17
C ILE A 134 -5.85 -13.63 -8.27
N GLU A 135 -6.40 -14.73 -8.78
CA GLU A 135 -6.55 -15.98 -8.03
C GLU A 135 -5.21 -16.51 -7.49
N HIS A 136 -4.18 -16.50 -8.34
CA HIS A 136 -2.83 -16.89 -7.91
C HIS A 136 -2.25 -15.94 -6.85
N GLN A 137 -2.49 -14.64 -6.97
CA GLN A 137 -2.04 -13.65 -6.00
C GLN A 137 -2.78 -13.80 -4.66
N ASP A 138 -4.06 -14.15 -4.66
CA ASP A 138 -4.83 -14.43 -3.43
C ASP A 138 -4.28 -15.64 -2.69
N ILE A 139 -3.98 -16.73 -3.43
CA ILE A 139 -3.34 -17.92 -2.85
C ILE A 139 -1.94 -17.58 -2.29
N GLN A 140 -1.15 -16.80 -3.02
CA GLN A 140 0.16 -16.35 -2.57
C GLN A 140 0.05 -15.46 -1.32
N TYR A 141 -0.93 -14.57 -1.27
CA TYR A 141 -1.19 -13.71 -0.12
C TYR A 141 -1.55 -14.54 1.12
N ALA A 142 -2.46 -15.48 0.99
CA ALA A 142 -2.80 -16.39 2.07
C ALA A 142 -1.57 -17.18 2.55
N LYS A 143 -0.75 -17.70 1.63
CA LYS A 143 0.41 -18.54 1.92
C LYS A 143 1.60 -17.78 2.51
N TYR A 144 1.92 -16.60 1.97
CA TYR A 144 3.17 -15.90 2.30
C TYR A 144 2.98 -14.69 3.22
N SER A 145 1.80 -14.09 3.25
CA SER A 145 1.52 -12.92 4.09
C SER A 145 0.73 -13.29 5.34
N ILE A 146 -0.38 -14.02 5.19
CA ILE A 146 -1.29 -14.34 6.29
C ILE A 146 -0.77 -15.53 7.11
N ARG A 147 -0.46 -16.64 6.46
CA ARG A 147 -0.07 -17.88 7.16
C ARG A 147 1.10 -17.73 8.15
N PRO A 148 2.19 -16.99 7.84
CA PRO A 148 3.27 -16.79 8.81
C PRO A 148 2.82 -16.03 10.06
N SER A 149 1.91 -15.08 9.93
CA SER A 149 1.35 -14.34 11.07
C SER A 149 0.43 -15.21 11.90
N VAL A 150 -0.45 -15.95 11.23
CA VAL A 150 -1.35 -16.91 11.87
C VAL A 150 -0.57 -17.98 12.62
N LYS A 151 0.52 -18.51 12.02
CA LYS A 151 1.34 -19.54 12.71
C LYS A 151 2.01 -19.02 13.98
N ARG A 152 2.40 -17.74 14.01
CA ARG A 152 2.89 -17.11 15.25
C ARG A 152 1.80 -17.00 16.29
N TYR A 153 0.57 -16.65 15.89
CA TYR A 153 -0.57 -16.57 16.80
C TYR A 153 -0.91 -17.95 17.36
N GLU A 154 -0.96 -19.00 16.53
CA GLU A 154 -1.16 -20.37 16.98
C GLU A 154 -0.10 -20.77 18.00
N THR A 155 1.17 -20.52 17.68
CA THR A 155 2.28 -20.88 18.58
C THR A 155 2.20 -20.16 19.94
N GLU A 156 1.90 -18.86 19.94
CA GLU A 156 1.76 -18.08 21.17
C GLU A 156 0.55 -18.56 22.00
N LEU A 157 -0.56 -18.88 21.34
CA LEU A 157 -1.75 -19.41 21.99
C LEU A 157 -1.50 -20.80 22.55
N ASP A 158 -0.86 -21.69 21.80
CA ASP A 158 -0.53 -23.05 22.27
C ASP A 158 0.38 -23.02 23.49
N LEU A 159 1.40 -22.13 23.49
CA LEU A 159 2.35 -22.02 24.59
C LEU A 159 1.76 -21.45 25.87
N LYS A 160 0.74 -20.59 25.78
CA LYS A 160 0.25 -19.85 26.95
C LYS A 160 -1.15 -20.25 27.43
N LEU A 161 -1.92 -20.95 26.61
CA LEU A 161 -3.29 -21.36 26.99
C LEU A 161 -3.40 -22.80 27.45
N PHE A 162 -2.46 -23.66 27.06
CA PHE A 162 -2.46 -25.04 27.48
C PHE A 162 -1.50 -25.28 28.64
N PHE A 163 -1.84 -26.24 29.51
CA PHE A 163 -0.97 -26.72 30.56
C PHE A 163 0.10 -27.69 29.99
N GLU A 164 1.19 -27.89 30.71
CA GLU A 164 2.30 -28.74 30.25
C GLU A 164 1.88 -30.19 29.94
N ASP A 165 0.90 -30.72 30.64
CA ASP A 165 0.33 -32.04 30.43
C ASP A 165 -0.61 -32.15 29.24
N GLU A 166 -1.09 -31.02 28.71
CA GLU A 166 -1.96 -30.93 27.54
C GLU A 166 -1.16 -30.74 26.25
N TYR A 167 0.13 -30.43 26.34
CA TYR A 167 0.97 -30.23 25.14
C TYR A 167 1.04 -31.50 24.29
N GLY A 168 0.64 -31.34 23.04
CA GLY A 168 0.60 -32.44 22.06
C GLY A 168 -0.71 -33.21 22.01
N GLU A 169 -1.62 -33.05 22.98
CA GLU A 169 -2.99 -33.56 22.91
C GLU A 169 -3.92 -32.55 22.26
N TYR A 170 -3.70 -31.25 22.52
CA TYR A 170 -4.49 -30.16 21.97
C TYR A 170 -3.61 -29.23 21.16
N GLU A 171 -4.19 -28.62 20.11
CA GLU A 171 -3.56 -27.59 19.30
C GLU A 171 -4.61 -26.57 18.84
N ILE A 172 -4.21 -25.30 18.75
CA ILE A 172 -5.04 -24.25 18.17
C ILE A 172 -4.65 -24.07 16.71
N LYS A 173 -5.60 -24.25 15.81
CA LYS A 173 -5.42 -24.06 14.37
C LYS A 173 -6.43 -23.09 13.78
N PHE A 174 -5.94 -22.08 13.08
CA PHE A 174 -6.80 -21.22 12.29
C PHE A 174 -7.09 -21.86 10.94
N ASN A 175 -8.36 -21.97 10.60
CA ASN A 175 -8.78 -22.51 9.31
C ASN A 175 -8.68 -21.42 8.22
N LEU A 176 -7.61 -21.48 7.42
CA LEU A 176 -7.38 -20.58 6.30
C LEU A 176 -8.06 -21.02 4.98
N ASN A 177 -8.77 -22.16 5.00
CA ASN A 177 -9.43 -22.67 3.79
C ASN A 177 -10.46 -21.67 3.23
N GLY A 178 -11.06 -20.84 4.10
CA GLY A 178 -11.97 -19.78 3.68
C GLY A 178 -11.34 -18.72 2.79
N LEU A 179 -10.05 -18.41 2.98
CA LEU A 179 -9.31 -17.43 2.18
C LEU A 179 -8.88 -17.97 0.81
N MET A 180 -8.76 -19.30 0.69
CA MET A 180 -8.39 -19.97 -0.54
C MET A 180 -9.60 -20.41 -1.39
N ARG A 181 -10.79 -19.89 -1.06
CA ARG A 181 -12.07 -20.27 -1.72
C ARG A 181 -12.23 -19.73 -3.14
N GLY A 182 -11.23 -19.07 -3.73
CA GLY A 182 -11.32 -18.45 -5.05
C GLY A 182 -11.67 -19.39 -6.21
N ASP A 183 -11.29 -20.66 -6.17
CA ASP A 183 -11.58 -21.62 -7.22
C ASP A 183 -12.47 -22.79 -6.74
N MET A 184 -13.77 -22.61 -6.96
CA MET A 184 -14.77 -23.65 -6.70
C MET A 184 -14.48 -24.93 -7.51
N SER A 185 -13.90 -24.82 -8.70
CA SER A 185 -13.63 -25.95 -9.58
C SER A 185 -12.47 -26.79 -9.06
N THR A 186 -11.37 -26.18 -8.70
CA THR A 186 -10.21 -26.87 -8.11
C THR A 186 -10.55 -27.48 -6.75
N ARG A 187 -11.35 -26.81 -5.93
CA ARG A 187 -11.81 -27.33 -4.64
C ARG A 187 -12.77 -28.52 -4.82
N SER A 188 -13.69 -28.42 -5.75
CA SER A 188 -14.59 -29.52 -6.10
C SER A 188 -13.81 -30.75 -6.58
N ALA A 189 -12.80 -30.56 -7.44
CA ALA A 189 -11.93 -31.63 -7.90
C ALA A 189 -11.10 -32.23 -6.74
N TYR A 190 -10.59 -31.39 -5.83
CA TYR A 190 -9.88 -31.85 -4.64
C TYR A 190 -10.75 -32.73 -3.75
N TYR A 191 -11.97 -32.31 -3.41
CA TYR A 191 -12.88 -33.10 -2.59
C TYR A 191 -13.34 -34.37 -3.30
N HIS A 192 -13.58 -34.28 -4.60
CA HIS A 192 -13.93 -35.47 -5.40
C HIS A 192 -12.84 -36.53 -5.32
N ASN A 193 -11.59 -36.16 -5.55
CA ASN A 193 -10.45 -37.05 -5.47
C ASN A 193 -10.23 -37.56 -4.02
N ALA A 194 -10.34 -36.70 -3.02
CA ALA A 194 -10.17 -37.06 -1.62
C ALA A 194 -11.15 -38.14 -1.15
N VAL A 195 -12.41 -38.04 -1.59
CA VAL A 195 -13.46 -39.02 -1.28
C VAL A 195 -13.27 -40.30 -2.10
N LEU A 196 -12.86 -40.20 -3.36
CA LEU A 196 -12.61 -41.39 -4.21
C LEU A 196 -11.39 -42.17 -3.72
N ASP A 197 -10.32 -41.49 -3.35
CA ASP A 197 -9.09 -42.10 -2.84
C ASP A 197 -9.24 -42.63 -1.40
N GLY A 198 -10.36 -42.33 -0.75
CA GLY A 198 -10.73 -42.87 0.56
C GLY A 198 -10.01 -42.28 1.76
N TRP A 199 -9.25 -41.16 1.62
CA TRP A 199 -8.60 -40.52 2.73
C TRP A 199 -9.45 -39.39 3.37
N MET A 200 -10.63 -39.09 2.80
CA MET A 200 -11.62 -38.17 3.34
C MET A 200 -13.03 -38.74 3.18
N SER A 201 -13.83 -38.63 4.22
CA SER A 201 -15.25 -39.03 4.16
C SER A 201 -16.14 -37.88 3.65
N ARG A 202 -17.33 -38.23 3.17
CA ARG A 202 -18.32 -37.24 2.73
C ARG A 202 -18.78 -36.33 3.85
N ASN A 203 -18.80 -36.81 5.11
CA ASN A 203 -19.20 -36.01 6.25
C ASN A 203 -18.12 -34.98 6.62
N GLU A 204 -16.83 -35.37 6.55
CA GLU A 204 -15.72 -34.42 6.74
C GLU A 204 -15.74 -33.31 5.69
N VAL A 205 -16.05 -33.61 4.43
CA VAL A 205 -16.21 -32.58 3.38
C VAL A 205 -17.35 -31.62 3.73
N ARG A 206 -18.50 -32.16 4.18
CA ARG A 206 -19.65 -31.33 4.59
C ARG A 206 -19.33 -30.45 5.79
N GLU A 207 -18.61 -30.97 6.75
CA GLU A 207 -18.17 -30.22 7.94
C GLU A 207 -17.19 -29.08 7.54
N MET A 208 -16.21 -29.37 6.68
CA MET A 208 -15.29 -28.36 6.15
C MET A 208 -16.00 -27.23 5.36
N GLU A 209 -17.12 -27.56 4.70
CA GLU A 209 -17.95 -26.60 3.97
C GLU A 209 -19.06 -26.00 4.83
N SER A 210 -19.10 -26.31 6.13
CA SER A 210 -20.15 -25.87 7.04
C SER A 210 -21.56 -26.27 6.57
N MET A 211 -21.67 -27.42 5.93
CA MET A 211 -22.94 -28.02 5.49
C MET A 211 -23.41 -29.02 6.54
N ASN A 212 -24.58 -28.79 7.09
CA ASN A 212 -25.22 -29.72 8.02
C ASN A 212 -25.94 -30.86 7.29
#